data_1210df3fa2fa716927dfe8131462d2f3
#
_entry.id   1210df3fa2fa716927dfe8131462d2f3
#
_cell.length_a   1.000
_cell.length_b   1.000
_cell.length_c   1.000
_cell.angle_alpha   90.00
_cell.angle_beta   90.00
_cell.angle_gamma   90.00
#
_symmetry.space_group_name_H-M   'P 1'
#
loop_
_entity.id
_entity.type
_entity.pdbx_description
1 polymer ?
#
loop_
_entity_poly.entity_id
_entity_poly.type
_entity_poly.pdbx_seq_one_letter_code
_entity_poly.pdbx_strand_id
1 'polypeptide(L)'
;MKKLLFGVVAILVVVGGLFGTQQYLATKTGSDASSDKVLNLYNWGDYLDPDLMTKFTKETGYQISYETFDSNEAMYTKIKQGGTSYDLAVPSDYMIQKMKRENLLLPLDHSKLTGLKNYDPRFMNLSFDRGNKYSLPYFWGTLGIIYNDKIVDGKDVQHWDDLWSPKFRNQILLVDSARDALGVALITQHKSVNTKSVADLAAAQAKLEALMPNVKAIIADEIKMYMAQNEAGLAVTYSGEAAEAIDNNPHLHYVVPSEGSNLWFDNIVMPKTAKHKEAAYAFLNFMSEPKNAAQNAEYIGYATPNAKAKALLPKAVRNDPQFYPSNETIKNLQVYDDFRSEVD
;
A
#
# COMPACT_ATOMS: atom_id res chain seq x y z
N MET A 1 20.40 53.71 -10.31
CA MET A 1 20.55 52.79 -11.44
C MET A 1 21.80 51.89 -11.35
N LYS A 2 23.03 52.40 -11.12
CA LYS A 2 24.26 51.58 -11.04
C LYS A 2 24.21 50.47 -9.95
N LYS A 3 23.66 50.74 -8.76
CA LYS A 3 23.54 49.76 -7.67
C LYS A 3 22.56 48.64 -7.97
N LEU A 4 21.48 48.94 -8.72
CA LEU A 4 20.50 47.94 -9.16
C LEU A 4 21.09 47.00 -10.22
N LEU A 5 21.87 47.57 -11.15
CA LEU A 5 22.56 46.80 -12.20
C LEU A 5 23.60 45.84 -11.57
N PHE A 6 24.33 46.27 -10.54
CA PHE A 6 25.27 45.42 -9.81
C PHE A 6 24.58 44.27 -9.06
N GLY A 7 23.40 44.53 -8.49
CA GLY A 7 22.60 43.50 -7.83
C GLY A 7 22.11 42.43 -8.79
N VAL A 8 21.60 42.84 -9.99
CA VAL A 8 21.14 41.91 -11.01
C VAL A 8 22.28 41.05 -11.59
N VAL A 9 23.44 41.66 -11.83
CA VAL A 9 24.63 40.92 -12.32
C VAL A 9 25.12 39.91 -11.26
N ALA A 10 25.12 40.28 -9.98
CA ALA A 10 25.51 39.36 -8.90
C ALA A 10 24.56 38.16 -8.79
N ILE A 11 23.23 38.38 -8.94
CA ILE A 11 22.24 37.30 -8.94
C ILE A 11 22.43 36.37 -10.15
N LEU A 12 22.68 36.92 -11.33
CA LEU A 12 22.92 36.12 -12.55
C LEU A 12 24.20 35.27 -12.43
N VAL A 13 25.25 35.79 -11.79
CA VAL A 13 26.50 35.04 -11.56
C VAL A 13 26.25 33.89 -10.55
N VAL A 14 25.49 34.14 -9.48
CA VAL A 14 25.14 33.11 -8.49
C VAL A 14 24.24 32.02 -9.12
N VAL A 15 23.22 32.42 -9.87
CA VAL A 15 22.34 31.49 -10.59
C VAL A 15 23.11 30.69 -11.63
N GLY A 16 23.97 31.34 -12.41
CA GLY A 16 24.84 30.67 -13.38
C GLY A 16 25.85 29.72 -12.73
N GLY A 17 26.40 30.11 -11.57
CA GLY A 17 27.29 29.27 -10.76
C GLY A 17 26.57 28.03 -10.20
N LEU A 18 25.35 28.19 -9.68
CA LEU A 18 24.50 27.08 -9.19
C LEU A 18 24.09 26.14 -10.30
N PHE A 19 23.72 26.68 -11.48
CA PHE A 19 23.39 25.87 -12.65
C PHE A 19 24.62 25.09 -13.19
N GLY A 20 25.79 25.74 -13.20
CA GLY A 20 27.07 25.10 -13.59
C GLY A 20 27.51 24.02 -12.61
N THR A 21 27.33 24.23 -11.29
CA THR A 21 27.62 23.21 -10.28
C THR A 21 26.63 22.05 -10.32
N GLN A 22 25.35 22.33 -10.60
CA GLN A 22 24.33 21.28 -10.76
C GLN A 22 24.61 20.45 -12.01
N GLN A 23 24.97 21.04 -13.13
CA GLN A 23 25.40 20.30 -14.32
C GLN A 23 26.71 19.53 -14.10
N TYR A 24 27.69 20.13 -13.43
CA TYR A 24 28.97 19.47 -13.11
C TYR A 24 28.78 18.30 -12.15
N LEU A 25 27.89 18.42 -11.15
CA LEU A 25 27.53 17.32 -10.26
C LEU A 25 26.72 16.25 -11.03
N ALA A 26 25.80 16.64 -11.89
CA ALA A 26 25.04 15.72 -12.74
C ALA A 26 25.95 14.93 -13.71
N THR A 27 27.00 15.57 -14.25
CA THR A 27 27.98 14.88 -15.10
C THR A 27 28.98 14.02 -14.31
N LYS A 28 29.24 14.35 -13.03
CA LYS A 28 30.12 13.52 -12.17
C LYS A 28 29.38 12.37 -11.47
N THR A 29 28.08 12.50 -11.23
CA THR A 29 27.21 11.41 -10.75
C THR A 29 26.68 10.54 -11.92
N GLY A 30 26.83 10.99 -13.16
CA GLY A 30 26.69 10.19 -14.37
C GLY A 30 27.90 9.27 -14.56
N SER A 31 28.18 8.39 -13.60
CA SER A 31 28.87 7.16 -13.90
C SER A 31 28.01 6.39 -14.91
N ASP A 32 28.60 5.92 -15.99
CA ASP A 32 28.05 5.01 -17.00
C ASP A 32 27.40 3.75 -16.38
N ALA A 33 26.28 3.92 -15.68
CA ALA A 33 25.31 2.86 -15.53
C ALA A 33 24.67 2.77 -16.93
N SER A 34 25.06 1.78 -17.73
CA SER A 34 24.38 1.47 -18.97
C SER A 34 22.87 1.54 -18.68
N SER A 35 22.09 2.20 -19.54
CA SER A 35 20.63 2.37 -19.37
C SER A 35 19.90 1.04 -19.10
N ASP A 36 20.55 -0.08 -19.35
CA ASP A 36 20.05 -1.45 -19.19
C ASP A 36 20.18 -2.02 -17.75
N LYS A 37 20.87 -1.32 -16.82
CA LYS A 37 21.06 -1.80 -15.44
C LYS A 37 20.22 -1.05 -14.41
N VAL A 38 19.03 -0.64 -14.79
CA VAL A 38 18.08 0.07 -13.92
C VAL A 38 16.78 -0.72 -13.82
N LEU A 39 16.19 -0.75 -12.63
CA LEU A 39 14.83 -1.20 -12.38
C LEU A 39 13.99 0.02 -11.97
N ASN A 40 13.00 0.40 -12.77
CA ASN A 40 12.05 1.46 -12.41
C ASN A 40 10.88 0.84 -11.63
N LEU A 41 10.88 1.02 -10.32
CA LEU A 41 9.88 0.48 -9.40
C LEU A 41 8.94 1.60 -8.94
N TYR A 42 7.62 1.41 -9.14
CA TYR A 42 6.57 2.32 -8.73
C TYR A 42 5.74 1.68 -7.61
N ASN A 43 5.87 2.18 -6.40
CA ASN A 43 5.39 1.53 -5.20
C ASN A 43 4.67 2.53 -4.27
N TRP A 44 4.08 2.04 -3.21
CA TRP A 44 3.61 2.86 -2.10
C TRP A 44 4.78 3.51 -1.36
N GLY A 45 4.50 4.59 -0.61
CA GLY A 45 5.44 5.13 0.35
C GLY A 45 5.78 4.08 1.43
N ASP A 46 6.99 4.13 1.98
CA ASP A 46 7.47 3.26 3.08
C ASP A 46 7.17 1.74 2.89
N TYR A 47 7.27 1.22 1.65
CA TYR A 47 6.82 -0.13 1.31
C TYR A 47 7.94 -1.07 0.87
N LEU A 48 9.18 -0.66 1.04
CA LEU A 48 10.38 -1.47 0.77
C LEU A 48 11.52 -1.03 1.69
N ASP A 49 12.09 -1.97 2.43
CA ASP A 49 13.26 -1.75 3.28
C ASP A 49 14.45 -1.23 2.45
N PRO A 50 15.01 -0.05 2.76
CA PRO A 50 16.15 0.52 2.03
C PRO A 50 17.39 -0.37 2.02
N ASP A 51 17.59 -1.19 3.06
CA ASP A 51 18.70 -2.14 3.12
C ASP A 51 18.54 -3.25 2.08
N LEU A 52 17.29 -3.65 1.76
CA LEU A 52 17.02 -4.59 0.68
C LEU A 52 17.27 -3.97 -0.69
N MET A 53 17.04 -2.68 -0.89
CA MET A 53 17.40 -1.98 -2.14
C MET A 53 18.92 -2.02 -2.35
N THR A 54 19.66 -1.71 -1.30
CA THR A 54 21.15 -1.77 -1.31
C THR A 54 21.64 -3.19 -1.57
N LYS A 55 21.05 -4.18 -0.90
CA LYS A 55 21.37 -5.60 -1.05
C LYS A 55 21.08 -6.10 -2.47
N PHE A 56 19.91 -5.77 -3.02
CA PHE A 56 19.53 -6.11 -4.39
C PHE A 56 20.55 -5.59 -5.40
N THR A 57 20.92 -4.31 -5.28
CA THR A 57 21.92 -3.70 -6.16
C THR A 57 23.27 -4.40 -6.06
N LYS A 58 23.71 -4.75 -4.85
CA LYS A 58 24.98 -5.44 -4.61
C LYS A 58 24.99 -6.85 -5.21
N GLU A 59 23.88 -7.60 -5.08
CA GLU A 59 23.80 -9.00 -5.53
C GLU A 59 23.57 -9.13 -7.04
N THR A 60 22.83 -8.20 -7.64
CA THR A 60 22.39 -8.31 -9.04
C THR A 60 23.07 -7.34 -9.99
N GLY A 61 23.63 -6.26 -9.47
CA GLY A 61 24.18 -5.15 -10.27
C GLY A 61 23.13 -4.22 -10.87
N TYR A 62 21.82 -4.46 -10.62
CA TYR A 62 20.75 -3.55 -11.02
C TYR A 62 20.53 -2.48 -9.95
N GLN A 63 20.40 -1.22 -10.38
CA GLN A 63 20.01 -0.11 -9.50
C GLN A 63 18.50 0.07 -9.49
N ILE A 64 17.91 0.33 -8.33
CA ILE A 64 16.48 0.61 -8.21
C ILE A 64 16.26 2.12 -8.32
N SER A 65 15.51 2.54 -9.33
CA SER A 65 14.88 3.85 -9.41
C SER A 65 13.50 3.74 -8.75
N TYR A 66 13.39 4.21 -7.51
CA TYR A 66 12.20 4.06 -6.68
C TYR A 66 11.35 5.33 -6.77
N GLU A 67 10.10 5.19 -7.15
CA GLU A 67 9.12 6.26 -7.17
C GLU A 67 7.87 5.83 -6.41
N THR A 68 7.22 6.76 -5.70
CA THR A 68 6.08 6.47 -4.84
C THR A 68 4.77 7.06 -5.37
N PHE A 69 3.65 6.47 -4.93
CA PHE A 69 2.31 6.99 -5.14
C PHE A 69 1.49 6.84 -3.85
N ASP A 70 0.44 7.67 -3.72
CA ASP A 70 -0.39 7.73 -2.53
C ASP A 70 -1.77 7.06 -2.73
N SER A 71 -2.13 6.71 -3.99
CA SER A 71 -3.38 6.01 -4.30
C SER A 71 -3.27 5.15 -5.54
N ASN A 72 -4.05 4.06 -5.59
CA ASN A 72 -4.18 3.20 -6.78
C ASN A 72 -4.62 4.00 -8.01
N GLU A 73 -5.48 5.00 -7.84
CA GLU A 73 -6.03 5.84 -8.90
C GLU A 73 -4.95 6.74 -9.51
N ALA A 74 -4.08 7.33 -8.68
CA ALA A 74 -2.94 8.13 -9.13
C ALA A 74 -1.94 7.26 -9.89
N MET A 75 -1.58 6.10 -9.32
CA MET A 75 -0.68 5.12 -9.95
C MET A 75 -1.23 4.67 -11.32
N TYR A 76 -2.49 4.23 -11.36
CA TYR A 76 -3.15 3.79 -12.59
C TYR A 76 -3.17 4.89 -13.65
N THR A 77 -3.53 6.12 -13.27
CA THR A 77 -3.60 7.25 -14.19
C THR A 77 -2.24 7.52 -14.83
N LYS A 78 -1.18 7.51 -14.03
CA LYS A 78 0.18 7.75 -14.51
C LYS A 78 0.68 6.65 -15.44
N ILE A 79 0.44 5.37 -15.10
CA ILE A 79 0.78 4.24 -15.98
C ILE A 79 0.00 4.30 -17.30
N LYS A 80 -1.30 4.62 -17.24
CA LYS A 80 -2.17 4.71 -18.42
C LYS A 80 -1.78 5.85 -19.36
N GLN A 81 -1.36 6.99 -18.83
CA GLN A 81 -0.89 8.13 -19.61
C GLN A 81 0.42 7.84 -20.35
N GLY A 82 1.27 6.96 -19.85
CA GLY A 82 2.44 6.44 -20.55
C GLY A 82 3.59 7.42 -20.68
N GLY A 83 3.80 8.41 -19.94
CA GLY A 83 4.96 9.34 -20.00
C GLY A 83 6.23 8.75 -19.38
N THR A 84 6.08 7.87 -18.41
CA THR A 84 7.16 7.18 -17.69
C THR A 84 7.04 5.66 -17.90
N SER A 85 8.16 5.01 -18.13
CA SER A 85 8.21 3.55 -18.24
C SER A 85 8.59 2.94 -16.89
N TYR A 86 7.60 2.37 -16.21
CA TYR A 86 7.85 1.56 -15.01
C TYR A 86 8.03 0.10 -15.41
N ASP A 87 8.97 -0.58 -14.77
CA ASP A 87 9.22 -2.00 -15.00
C ASP A 87 8.38 -2.87 -14.07
N LEU A 88 8.16 -2.39 -12.84
CA LEU A 88 7.26 -3.00 -11.86
C LEU A 88 6.41 -1.92 -11.19
N ALA A 89 5.19 -2.29 -10.80
CA ALA A 89 4.29 -1.49 -9.98
C ALA A 89 3.60 -2.40 -8.94
N VAL A 90 3.07 -1.80 -7.86
CA VAL A 90 2.48 -2.56 -6.74
C VAL A 90 1.03 -2.10 -6.48
N PRO A 91 0.09 -2.43 -7.38
CA PRO A 91 -1.34 -2.16 -7.18
C PRO A 91 -2.01 -3.11 -6.20
N SER A 92 -3.15 -2.67 -5.66
CA SER A 92 -4.07 -3.53 -4.94
C SER A 92 -4.95 -4.38 -5.88
N ASP A 93 -5.59 -5.40 -5.34
CA ASP A 93 -6.37 -6.44 -6.02
C ASP A 93 -7.40 -5.90 -7.04
N TYR A 94 -8.25 -4.95 -6.65
CA TYR A 94 -9.26 -4.37 -7.54
C TYR A 94 -8.64 -3.58 -8.70
N MET A 95 -7.49 -2.95 -8.45
CA MET A 95 -6.79 -2.19 -9.47
C MET A 95 -6.09 -3.12 -10.48
N ILE A 96 -5.60 -4.28 -10.02
CA ILE A 96 -5.08 -5.31 -10.93
C ILE A 96 -6.16 -5.76 -11.91
N GLN A 97 -7.39 -6.00 -11.44
CA GLN A 97 -8.51 -6.36 -12.31
C GLN A 97 -8.77 -5.31 -13.38
N LYS A 98 -8.81 -4.03 -12.97
CA LYS A 98 -8.98 -2.89 -13.89
C LYS A 98 -7.85 -2.79 -14.90
N MET A 99 -6.59 -2.87 -14.46
CA MET A 99 -5.43 -2.79 -15.33
C MET A 99 -5.35 -3.97 -16.32
N LYS A 100 -5.74 -5.18 -15.90
CA LYS A 100 -5.87 -6.35 -16.79
C LYS A 100 -6.93 -6.12 -17.87
N ARG A 101 -8.13 -5.69 -17.50
CA ARG A 101 -9.21 -5.41 -18.44
C ARG A 101 -8.81 -4.37 -19.48
N GLU A 102 -8.05 -3.35 -19.06
CA GLU A 102 -7.56 -2.29 -19.95
C GLU A 102 -6.25 -2.66 -20.67
N ASN A 103 -5.80 -3.92 -20.53
CA ASN A 103 -4.61 -4.41 -21.21
C ASN A 103 -3.34 -3.57 -20.92
N LEU A 104 -3.18 -3.14 -19.68
CA LEU A 104 -2.04 -2.34 -19.20
C LEU A 104 -0.92 -3.19 -18.60
N LEU A 105 -1.12 -4.51 -18.43
CA LEU A 105 -0.17 -5.42 -17.80
C LEU A 105 0.40 -6.43 -18.79
N LEU A 106 1.64 -6.84 -18.56
CA LEU A 106 2.25 -8.00 -19.21
C LEU A 106 2.00 -9.25 -18.36
N PRO A 107 1.73 -10.40 -18.98
CA PRO A 107 1.71 -11.66 -18.26
C PRO A 107 3.11 -12.00 -17.73
N LEU A 108 3.19 -12.54 -16.52
CA LEU A 108 4.42 -13.02 -15.92
C LEU A 108 4.78 -14.38 -16.50
N ASP A 109 6.05 -14.54 -16.89
CA ASP A 109 6.61 -15.83 -17.29
C ASP A 109 7.02 -16.62 -16.04
N HIS A 110 6.17 -17.57 -15.64
CA HIS A 110 6.41 -18.40 -14.47
C HIS A 110 7.68 -19.24 -14.54
N SER A 111 8.19 -19.53 -15.74
CA SER A 111 9.47 -20.25 -15.89
C SER A 111 10.67 -19.45 -15.38
N LYS A 112 10.52 -18.12 -15.30
CA LYS A 112 11.52 -17.19 -14.76
C LYS A 112 11.36 -16.93 -13.26
N LEU A 113 10.29 -17.44 -12.61
CA LEU A 113 10.01 -17.24 -11.19
C LEU A 113 10.41 -18.47 -10.37
N THR A 114 11.46 -18.34 -9.59
CA THR A 114 12.02 -19.46 -8.81
C THR A 114 11.37 -19.61 -7.43
N GLY A 115 10.75 -18.54 -6.91
CA GLY A 115 10.24 -18.44 -5.54
C GLY A 115 8.77 -18.82 -5.35
N LEU A 116 8.00 -19.16 -6.38
CA LEU A 116 6.54 -19.42 -6.30
C LEU A 116 6.15 -20.45 -5.23
N LYS A 117 6.96 -21.49 -5.04
CA LYS A 117 6.76 -22.54 -4.02
C LYS A 117 6.89 -22.07 -2.56
N ASN A 118 7.33 -20.83 -2.34
CA ASN A 118 7.50 -20.26 -1.02
C ASN A 118 6.20 -19.60 -0.51
N TYR A 119 5.26 -19.31 -1.42
CA TYR A 119 4.01 -18.65 -1.09
C TYR A 119 2.99 -19.61 -0.46
N ASP A 120 2.12 -19.06 0.40
CA ASP A 120 0.98 -19.78 0.94
C ASP A 120 -0.06 -19.99 -0.17
N PRO A 121 -0.49 -21.25 -0.43
CA PRO A 121 -1.48 -21.53 -1.49
C PRO A 121 -2.80 -20.75 -1.33
N ARG A 122 -3.16 -20.33 -0.11
CA ARG A 122 -4.37 -19.53 0.15
C ARG A 122 -4.34 -18.16 -0.52
N PHE A 123 -3.14 -17.61 -0.75
CA PHE A 123 -2.94 -16.28 -1.34
C PHE A 123 -2.54 -16.36 -2.82
N MET A 124 -2.52 -17.56 -3.38
CA MET A 124 -2.28 -17.80 -4.80
C MET A 124 -3.59 -18.08 -5.53
N ASN A 125 -3.63 -17.79 -6.82
CA ASN A 125 -4.77 -18.12 -7.68
C ASN A 125 -6.11 -17.47 -7.25
N LEU A 126 -6.04 -16.27 -6.66
CA LEU A 126 -7.23 -15.53 -6.22
C LEU A 126 -8.09 -15.05 -7.41
N SER A 127 -9.34 -14.64 -7.12
CA SER A 127 -10.33 -14.26 -8.15
C SER A 127 -9.86 -13.14 -9.04
N PHE A 128 -9.15 -12.15 -8.50
CA PHE A 128 -8.66 -11.01 -9.23
C PHE A 128 -7.52 -11.34 -10.22
N ASP A 129 -6.78 -12.44 -10.00
CA ASP A 129 -5.74 -12.88 -10.95
C ASP A 129 -5.57 -14.42 -10.97
N ARG A 130 -6.45 -15.10 -11.66
CA ARG A 130 -6.43 -16.57 -11.78
C ARG A 130 -5.11 -17.05 -12.35
N GLY A 131 -4.49 -18.02 -11.64
CA GLY A 131 -3.20 -18.61 -11.98
C GLY A 131 -2.03 -17.66 -11.74
N ASN A 132 -2.20 -16.53 -11.05
CA ASN A 132 -1.17 -15.49 -10.86
C ASN A 132 -0.51 -15.10 -12.19
N LYS A 133 -1.34 -14.96 -13.23
CA LYS A 133 -0.87 -14.73 -14.59
C LYS A 133 -0.18 -13.36 -14.75
N TYR A 134 -0.63 -12.35 -14.00
CA TYR A 134 -0.19 -10.97 -14.16
C TYR A 134 0.47 -10.41 -12.90
N SER A 135 0.35 -11.09 -11.76
CA SER A 135 0.75 -10.54 -10.47
C SER A 135 1.41 -11.58 -9.57
N LEU A 136 2.33 -11.10 -8.73
CA LEU A 136 2.94 -11.87 -7.66
C LEU A 136 2.55 -11.25 -6.32
N PRO A 137 1.95 -11.98 -5.37
CA PRO A 137 1.57 -11.43 -4.07
C PRO A 137 2.77 -10.82 -3.33
N TYR A 138 2.56 -9.63 -2.76
CA TYR A 138 3.61 -8.89 -2.07
C TYR A 138 3.31 -8.72 -0.59
N PHE A 139 2.18 -8.09 -0.26
CA PHE A 139 1.63 -7.98 1.08
C PHE A 139 0.13 -8.21 1.10
N TRP A 140 -0.41 -8.46 2.27
CA TRP A 140 -1.85 -8.53 2.51
C TRP A 140 -2.16 -8.03 3.91
N GLY A 141 -3.39 -7.68 4.16
CA GLY A 141 -3.83 -7.24 5.46
C GLY A 141 -5.32 -7.03 5.55
N THR A 142 -5.74 -6.44 6.64
CA THR A 142 -7.13 -6.12 6.95
C THR A 142 -7.31 -4.63 7.14
N LEU A 143 -8.51 -4.14 6.91
CA LEU A 143 -8.96 -2.86 7.42
C LEU A 143 -9.57 -3.07 8.81
N GLY A 144 -9.33 -2.17 9.74
CA GLY A 144 -9.86 -2.30 11.10
C GLY A 144 -9.91 -0.98 11.85
N ILE A 145 -10.18 -1.07 13.13
CA ILE A 145 -10.23 0.05 14.06
C ILE A 145 -9.00 -0.02 14.97
N ILE A 146 -8.19 1.01 15.00
CA ILE A 146 -7.18 1.22 16.04
C ILE A 146 -7.73 2.20 17.06
N TYR A 147 -7.58 1.89 18.35
CA TYR A 147 -8.04 2.76 19.43
C TYR A 147 -7.01 2.86 20.56
N ASN A 148 -7.08 3.95 21.32
CA ASN A 148 -6.24 4.22 22.48
C ASN A 148 -7.01 3.92 23.76
N ASP A 149 -6.58 2.96 24.55
CA ASP A 149 -7.27 2.50 25.79
C ASP A 149 -7.27 3.54 26.92
N LYS A 150 -6.46 4.60 26.80
CA LYS A 150 -6.53 5.76 27.71
C LYS A 150 -7.68 6.71 27.40
N ILE A 151 -8.22 6.65 26.18
CA ILE A 151 -9.22 7.61 25.66
C ILE A 151 -10.54 6.90 25.40
N VAL A 152 -10.52 5.67 24.92
CA VAL A 152 -11.67 4.89 24.47
C VAL A 152 -11.67 3.53 25.17
N ASP A 153 -12.82 3.15 25.80
CA ASP A 153 -12.98 1.78 26.30
C ASP A 153 -13.10 0.84 25.09
N GLY A 154 -12.24 -0.19 25.06
CA GLY A 154 -12.24 -1.16 23.98
C GLY A 154 -13.57 -1.89 23.77
N LYS A 155 -14.45 -1.95 24.77
CA LYS A 155 -15.80 -2.51 24.65
C LYS A 155 -16.71 -1.70 23.73
N ASP A 156 -16.34 -0.46 23.52
CA ASP A 156 -17.11 0.53 22.75
C ASP A 156 -16.71 0.58 21.26
N VAL A 157 -15.79 -0.30 20.81
CA VAL A 157 -15.24 -0.31 19.46
C VAL A 157 -15.06 -1.73 18.93
N GLN A 158 -16.04 -2.60 19.16
CA GLN A 158 -16.04 -3.99 18.69
C GLN A 158 -16.74 -4.18 17.35
N HIS A 159 -17.55 -3.19 16.95
CA HIS A 159 -18.40 -3.19 15.76
C HIS A 159 -18.14 -1.95 14.92
N TRP A 160 -18.33 -2.06 13.61
CA TRP A 160 -18.25 -0.89 12.73
C TRP A 160 -19.28 0.18 13.09
N ASP A 161 -20.51 -0.22 13.47
CA ASP A 161 -21.56 0.71 13.88
C ASP A 161 -21.21 1.54 15.11
N ASP A 162 -20.29 1.11 15.94
CA ASP A 162 -19.83 1.85 17.12
C ASP A 162 -19.23 3.21 16.74
N LEU A 163 -18.65 3.33 15.53
CA LEU A 163 -18.09 4.59 15.04
C LEU A 163 -19.12 5.71 14.94
N TRP A 164 -20.42 5.39 14.79
CA TRP A 164 -21.51 6.37 14.73
C TRP A 164 -21.98 6.85 16.10
N SER A 165 -21.42 6.32 17.19
CA SER A 165 -21.76 6.76 18.55
C SER A 165 -21.42 8.25 18.76
N PRO A 166 -22.36 9.08 19.29
CA PRO A 166 -22.10 10.50 19.53
C PRO A 166 -20.93 10.77 20.50
N LYS A 167 -20.53 9.78 21.30
CA LYS A 167 -19.39 9.89 22.23
C LYS A 167 -18.06 10.07 21.50
N PHE A 168 -17.96 9.69 20.21
CA PHE A 168 -16.76 9.83 19.40
C PHE A 168 -16.72 11.12 18.59
N ARG A 169 -17.56 12.09 18.94
CA ARG A 169 -17.61 13.37 18.22
C ARG A 169 -16.23 14.00 18.09
N ASN A 170 -15.81 14.27 16.82
CA ASN A 170 -14.52 14.85 16.46
C ASN A 170 -13.29 14.08 17.00
N GLN A 171 -13.38 12.74 17.04
CA GLN A 171 -12.29 11.89 17.56
C GLN A 171 -11.76 10.87 16.54
N ILE A 172 -12.49 10.62 15.45
CA ILE A 172 -12.17 9.56 14.50
C ILE A 172 -11.26 10.09 13.41
N LEU A 173 -10.14 9.41 13.18
CA LEU A 173 -9.36 9.55 11.94
C LEU A 173 -9.83 8.48 10.94
N LEU A 174 -10.11 8.89 9.70
CA LEU A 174 -10.41 7.97 8.62
C LEU A 174 -9.25 7.92 7.64
N VAL A 175 -8.92 6.72 7.19
CA VAL A 175 -7.99 6.56 6.07
C VAL A 175 -8.55 7.21 4.80
N ASP A 176 -7.72 7.94 4.06
CA ASP A 176 -8.09 8.60 2.81
C ASP A 176 -8.26 7.56 1.68
N SER A 177 -9.35 6.82 1.79
CA SER A 177 -9.77 5.83 0.80
C SER A 177 -11.29 5.82 0.67
N ALA A 178 -11.79 6.35 -0.42
CA ALA A 178 -13.23 6.35 -0.72
C ALA A 178 -13.79 4.92 -0.79
N ARG A 179 -12.98 3.97 -1.30
CA ARG A 179 -13.37 2.57 -1.39
C ARG A 179 -13.58 1.94 -0.02
N ASP A 180 -12.66 2.19 0.92
CA ASP A 180 -12.72 1.63 2.26
C ASP A 180 -13.83 2.29 3.08
N ALA A 181 -13.97 3.61 3.01
CA ALA A 181 -15.06 4.32 3.66
C ALA A 181 -16.43 3.78 3.23
N LEU A 182 -16.66 3.62 1.91
CA LEU A 182 -17.90 3.01 1.40
C LEU A 182 -18.03 1.54 1.83
N GLY A 183 -16.93 0.78 1.81
CA GLY A 183 -16.90 -0.61 2.25
C GLY A 183 -17.37 -0.76 3.70
N VAL A 184 -16.85 0.05 4.62
CA VAL A 184 -17.27 0.08 6.03
C VAL A 184 -18.76 0.38 6.13
N ALA A 185 -19.27 1.43 5.46
CA ALA A 185 -20.67 1.78 5.50
C ALA A 185 -21.58 0.69 4.91
N LEU A 186 -21.15 -0.03 3.88
CA LEU A 186 -21.87 -1.16 3.30
C LEU A 186 -21.93 -2.34 4.27
N ILE A 187 -20.81 -2.68 4.92
CA ILE A 187 -20.75 -3.78 5.89
C ILE A 187 -21.73 -3.53 7.05
N THR A 188 -21.79 -2.31 7.60
CA THR A 188 -22.74 -1.96 8.67
C THR A 188 -24.20 -2.13 8.26
N GLN A 189 -24.48 -2.10 6.95
CA GLN A 189 -25.82 -2.32 6.40
C GLN A 189 -26.05 -3.77 5.93
N HIS A 190 -25.11 -4.67 6.26
CA HIS A 190 -25.12 -6.07 5.82
C HIS A 190 -25.15 -6.23 4.29
N LYS A 191 -24.47 -5.30 3.60
CA LYS A 191 -24.32 -5.31 2.15
C LYS A 191 -22.94 -5.78 1.74
N SER A 192 -22.85 -6.35 0.54
CA SER A 192 -21.55 -6.67 -0.06
C SER A 192 -20.76 -5.40 -0.33
N VAL A 193 -19.46 -5.41 -0.01
CA VAL A 193 -18.54 -4.31 -0.37
C VAL A 193 -18.40 -4.17 -1.90
N ASN A 194 -18.87 -5.17 -2.66
CA ASN A 194 -18.82 -5.22 -4.12
C ASN A 194 -20.20 -4.99 -4.76
N THR A 195 -21.17 -4.46 -3.99
CA THR A 195 -22.49 -4.15 -4.53
C THR A 195 -22.39 -3.17 -5.70
N LYS A 196 -23.21 -3.41 -6.75
CA LYS A 196 -23.39 -2.49 -7.89
C LYS A 196 -24.74 -1.77 -7.82
N SER A 197 -25.51 -2.01 -6.77
CA SER A 197 -26.79 -1.38 -6.53
C SER A 197 -26.63 0.11 -6.23
N VAL A 198 -27.15 0.97 -7.10
CA VAL A 198 -27.13 2.42 -6.89
C VAL A 198 -27.85 2.79 -5.58
N ALA A 199 -28.91 2.07 -5.21
CA ALA A 199 -29.65 2.28 -3.98
C ALA A 199 -28.78 1.94 -2.74
N ASP A 200 -28.03 0.84 -2.75
CA ASP A 200 -27.14 0.46 -1.65
C ASP A 200 -25.98 1.47 -1.51
N LEU A 201 -25.42 1.92 -2.64
CA LEU A 201 -24.34 2.92 -2.64
C LEU A 201 -24.82 4.28 -2.13
N ALA A 202 -26.03 4.71 -2.52
CA ALA A 202 -26.63 5.94 -2.01
C ALA A 202 -26.92 5.86 -0.49
N ALA A 203 -27.38 4.70 -0.02
CA ALA A 203 -27.60 4.45 1.41
C ALA A 203 -26.27 4.47 2.19
N ALA A 204 -25.20 3.88 1.63
CA ALA A 204 -23.87 3.92 2.24
C ALA A 204 -23.31 5.34 2.29
N GLN A 205 -23.49 6.13 1.23
CA GLN A 205 -23.11 7.55 1.23
C GLN A 205 -23.82 8.32 2.33
N ALA A 206 -25.15 8.21 2.43
CA ALA A 206 -25.94 8.87 3.47
C ALA A 206 -25.48 8.48 4.89
N LYS A 207 -25.11 7.19 5.07
CA LYS A 207 -24.55 6.71 6.33
C LYS A 207 -23.19 7.34 6.63
N LEU A 208 -22.30 7.49 5.64
CA LEU A 208 -21.03 8.19 5.81
C LEU A 208 -21.19 9.68 6.13
N GLU A 209 -22.15 10.35 5.49
CA GLU A 209 -22.49 11.74 5.81
C GLU A 209 -22.91 11.88 7.29
N ALA A 210 -23.64 10.91 7.83
CA ALA A 210 -24.01 10.86 9.24
C ALA A 210 -22.82 10.58 10.18
N LEU A 211 -21.71 10.00 9.69
CA LEU A 211 -20.47 9.79 10.45
C LEU A 211 -19.66 11.09 10.58
N MET A 212 -19.76 12.00 9.64
CA MET A 212 -18.89 13.18 9.55
C MET A 212 -18.77 14.01 10.84
N PRO A 213 -19.80 14.17 11.69
CA PRO A 213 -19.65 14.86 12.99
C PRO A 213 -18.65 14.19 13.95
N ASN A 214 -18.38 12.89 13.77
CA ASN A 214 -17.44 12.13 14.58
C ASN A 214 -16.01 12.14 13.98
N VAL A 215 -15.89 12.48 12.69
CA VAL A 215 -14.61 12.51 11.98
C VAL A 215 -13.83 13.76 12.36
N LYS A 216 -12.60 13.57 12.83
CA LYS A 216 -11.62 14.63 13.12
C LYS A 216 -10.85 15.02 11.85
N ALA A 217 -10.41 14.02 11.08
CA ALA A 217 -9.69 14.21 9.82
C ALA A 217 -9.80 12.98 8.93
N ILE A 218 -9.61 13.19 7.62
CA ILE A 218 -9.40 12.14 6.62
C ILE A 218 -7.96 12.31 6.16
N ILE A 219 -7.10 11.33 6.43
CA ILE A 219 -5.66 11.40 6.20
C ILE A 219 -5.12 10.01 5.79
N ALA A 220 -3.94 9.97 5.20
CA ALA A 220 -3.29 8.73 4.76
C ALA A 220 -2.37 8.16 5.87
N ASP A 221 -1.10 7.98 5.57
CA ASP A 221 -0.10 7.32 6.44
C ASP A 221 0.14 8.07 7.77
N GLU A 222 -0.23 9.34 7.86
CA GLU A 222 -0.07 10.14 9.07
C GLU A 222 -0.92 9.63 10.24
N ILE A 223 -1.94 8.79 10.00
CA ILE A 223 -2.76 8.17 11.05
C ILE A 223 -1.89 7.54 12.13
N LYS A 224 -0.85 6.80 11.73
CA LYS A 224 0.06 6.12 12.65
C LYS A 224 0.74 7.08 13.63
N MET A 225 1.16 8.26 13.16
CA MET A 225 1.78 9.29 14.01
C MET A 225 0.79 9.91 14.98
N TYR A 226 -0.40 10.29 14.49
CA TYR A 226 -1.45 10.89 15.33
C TYR A 226 -1.89 9.95 16.44
N MET A 227 -2.05 8.66 16.12
CA MET A 227 -2.41 7.64 17.10
C MET A 227 -1.29 7.41 18.11
N ALA A 228 -0.03 7.27 17.66
CA ALA A 228 1.13 7.07 18.51
C ALA A 228 1.33 8.25 19.49
N GLN A 229 1.02 9.48 19.08
CA GLN A 229 1.14 10.70 19.88
C GLN A 229 -0.09 10.98 20.77
N ASN A 230 -1.10 10.10 20.80
CA ASN A 230 -2.36 10.25 21.53
C ASN A 230 -3.20 11.46 21.09
N GLU A 231 -3.08 11.87 19.82
CA GLU A 231 -3.82 13.02 19.28
C GLU A 231 -5.22 12.68 18.80
N ALA A 232 -5.55 11.39 18.70
CA ALA A 232 -6.88 10.89 18.41
C ALA A 232 -7.21 9.69 19.30
N GLY A 233 -8.51 9.49 19.57
CA GLY A 233 -9.00 8.36 20.37
C GLY A 233 -9.08 7.06 19.59
N LEU A 234 -9.46 7.17 18.30
CA LEU A 234 -9.58 6.00 17.41
C LEU A 234 -9.41 6.40 15.95
N ALA A 235 -9.06 5.42 15.14
CA ALA A 235 -8.95 5.58 13.70
C ALA A 235 -9.41 4.31 12.95
N VAL A 236 -9.84 4.49 11.71
CA VAL A 236 -9.99 3.41 10.73
C VAL A 236 -8.72 3.39 9.89
N THR A 237 -7.99 2.27 9.93
CA THR A 237 -6.73 2.13 9.22
C THR A 237 -6.40 0.67 8.91
N TYR A 238 -5.30 0.45 8.20
CA TYR A 238 -4.83 -0.87 7.82
C TYR A 238 -4.01 -1.52 8.94
N SER A 239 -4.00 -2.87 8.96
CA SER A 239 -3.32 -3.64 10.00
C SER A 239 -1.82 -3.34 10.14
N GLY A 240 -1.10 -3.04 9.07
CA GLY A 240 0.32 -2.69 9.14
C GLY A 240 0.57 -1.31 9.74
N GLU A 241 -0.22 -0.29 9.34
CA GLU A 241 -0.17 1.04 9.96
C GLU A 241 -0.48 0.96 11.47
N ALA A 242 -1.46 0.12 11.83
CA ALA A 242 -1.78 -0.15 13.23
C ALA A 242 -0.61 -0.81 13.97
N ALA A 243 0.10 -1.75 13.32
CA ALA A 243 1.28 -2.40 13.89
C ALA A 243 2.35 -1.39 14.28
N GLU A 244 2.74 -0.55 13.32
CA GLU A 244 3.76 0.48 13.53
C GLU A 244 3.34 1.47 14.64
N ALA A 245 2.07 1.86 14.67
CA ALA A 245 1.56 2.74 15.73
C ALA A 245 1.60 2.06 17.11
N ILE A 246 1.23 0.77 17.21
CA ILE A 246 1.25 -0.02 18.45
C ILE A 246 2.68 -0.21 18.97
N ASP A 247 3.65 -0.44 18.11
CA ASP A 247 5.05 -0.56 18.48
C ASP A 247 5.58 0.74 19.13
N ASN A 248 5.04 1.89 18.73
CA ASN A 248 5.40 3.20 19.27
C ASN A 248 4.55 3.61 20.48
N ASN A 249 3.38 2.99 20.70
CA ASN A 249 2.49 3.33 21.81
C ASN A 249 1.72 2.08 22.30
N PRO A 250 2.12 1.50 23.48
CA PRO A 250 1.54 0.27 24.01
C PRO A 250 0.07 0.41 24.46
N HIS A 251 -0.51 1.60 24.44
CA HIS A 251 -1.92 1.87 24.73
C HIS A 251 -2.83 1.75 23.51
N LEU A 252 -2.25 1.47 22.36
CA LEU A 252 -3.00 1.26 21.14
C LEU A 252 -3.36 -0.22 20.96
N HIS A 253 -4.55 -0.46 20.47
CA HIS A 253 -5.08 -1.78 20.18
C HIS A 253 -5.77 -1.77 18.84
N TYR A 254 -5.66 -2.87 18.10
CA TYR A 254 -6.30 -3.01 16.79
C TYR A 254 -7.40 -4.07 16.83
N VAL A 255 -8.53 -3.77 16.22
CA VAL A 255 -9.70 -4.66 16.15
C VAL A 255 -10.16 -4.77 14.71
N VAL A 256 -10.34 -6.01 14.25
CA VAL A 256 -11.13 -6.31 13.06
C VAL A 256 -12.56 -6.57 13.52
N PRO A 257 -13.54 -5.70 13.21
CA PRO A 257 -14.90 -5.84 13.69
C PRO A 257 -15.55 -7.16 13.29
N SER A 258 -16.43 -7.65 14.15
CA SER A 258 -17.01 -9.01 14.04
C SER A 258 -17.93 -9.18 12.83
N GLU A 259 -18.47 -8.10 12.28
CA GLU A 259 -19.28 -8.10 11.04
C GLU A 259 -18.45 -8.45 9.80
N GLY A 260 -17.14 -8.49 9.93
CA GLY A 260 -16.19 -8.64 8.86
C GLY A 260 -15.56 -7.31 8.44
N SER A 261 -14.69 -7.38 7.47
CA SER A 261 -13.95 -6.21 6.96
C SER A 261 -13.44 -6.47 5.54
N ASN A 262 -12.69 -5.51 5.00
CA ASN A 262 -11.90 -5.72 3.80
C ASN A 262 -10.66 -6.59 4.11
N LEU A 263 -10.43 -7.58 3.24
CA LEU A 263 -9.18 -8.32 3.12
C LEU A 263 -8.52 -7.87 1.82
N TRP A 264 -7.46 -7.10 1.91
CA TRP A 264 -6.79 -6.54 0.76
C TRP A 264 -5.48 -7.27 0.44
N PHE A 265 -5.11 -7.21 -0.83
CA PHE A 265 -3.86 -7.78 -1.35
C PHE A 265 -3.17 -6.77 -2.25
N ASP A 266 -1.91 -6.48 -1.95
CA ASP A 266 -1.03 -5.76 -2.84
C ASP A 266 -0.11 -6.75 -3.54
N ASN A 267 -0.04 -6.63 -4.85
CA ASN A 267 0.75 -7.54 -5.68
C ASN A 267 1.69 -6.77 -6.60
N ILE A 268 2.85 -7.32 -6.84
CA ILE A 268 3.78 -6.79 -7.83
C ILE A 268 3.31 -7.19 -9.22
N VAL A 269 3.16 -6.23 -10.11
CA VAL A 269 2.78 -6.41 -11.51
C VAL A 269 3.83 -5.82 -12.44
N MET A 270 3.85 -6.29 -13.70
CA MET A 270 4.69 -5.74 -14.75
C MET A 270 3.84 -4.91 -15.73
N PRO A 271 3.93 -3.57 -15.71
CA PRO A 271 3.24 -2.73 -16.68
C PRO A 271 3.67 -3.04 -18.13
N LYS A 272 2.75 -2.82 -19.07
CA LYS A 272 3.01 -3.05 -20.51
C LYS A 272 4.17 -2.21 -21.06
N THR A 273 4.49 -1.11 -20.41
CA THR A 273 5.57 -0.19 -20.77
C THR A 273 6.95 -0.63 -20.25
N ALA A 274 7.04 -1.74 -19.52
CA ALA A 274 8.29 -2.25 -18.93
C ALA A 274 9.38 -2.47 -19.99
N LYS A 275 10.54 -1.88 -19.73
CA LYS A 275 11.72 -1.96 -20.62
C LYS A 275 12.79 -2.91 -20.08
N HIS A 276 12.98 -2.95 -18.76
CA HIS A 276 14.06 -3.69 -18.11
C HIS A 276 13.52 -5.01 -17.50
N LYS A 277 12.97 -5.90 -18.33
CA LYS A 277 12.30 -7.13 -17.88
C LYS A 277 13.21 -8.07 -17.10
N GLU A 278 14.51 -8.15 -17.45
CA GLU A 278 15.46 -9.00 -16.72
C GLU A 278 15.69 -8.46 -15.30
N ALA A 279 15.82 -7.15 -15.12
CA ALA A 279 15.89 -6.52 -13.81
C ALA A 279 14.59 -6.75 -13.01
N ALA A 280 13.42 -6.67 -13.67
CA ALA A 280 12.13 -6.94 -13.06
C ALA A 280 12.02 -8.37 -12.53
N TYR A 281 12.40 -9.39 -13.33
CA TYR A 281 12.41 -10.78 -12.86
C TYR A 281 13.45 -11.04 -11.77
N ALA A 282 14.62 -10.39 -11.86
CA ALA A 282 15.61 -10.45 -10.78
C ALA A 282 15.03 -9.95 -9.46
N PHE A 283 14.28 -8.83 -9.48
CA PHE A 283 13.63 -8.27 -8.29
C PHE A 283 12.49 -9.15 -7.77
N LEU A 284 11.62 -9.68 -8.65
CA LEU A 284 10.55 -10.60 -8.26
C LEU A 284 11.12 -11.83 -7.55
N ASN A 285 12.21 -12.41 -8.07
CA ASN A 285 12.88 -13.55 -7.44
C ASN A 285 13.55 -13.17 -6.13
N PHE A 286 14.23 -12.01 -6.08
CA PHE A 286 14.87 -11.49 -4.88
C PHE A 286 13.88 -11.29 -3.74
N MET A 287 12.70 -10.67 -4.02
CA MET A 287 11.65 -10.47 -3.04
C MET A 287 10.91 -11.76 -2.67
N SER A 288 10.96 -12.79 -3.53
CA SER A 288 10.40 -14.12 -3.22
C SER A 288 11.30 -14.97 -2.33
N GLU A 289 12.56 -14.59 -2.14
CA GLU A 289 13.46 -15.27 -1.21
C GLU A 289 12.96 -15.10 0.24
N PRO A 290 12.81 -16.22 1.01
CA PRO A 290 12.21 -16.16 2.33
C PRO A 290 12.86 -15.15 3.29
N LYS A 291 14.19 -15.01 3.25
CA LYS A 291 14.91 -14.07 4.10
C LYS A 291 14.62 -12.61 3.75
N ASN A 292 14.58 -12.30 2.46
CA ASN A 292 14.30 -10.94 1.99
C ASN A 292 12.84 -10.57 2.24
N ALA A 293 11.91 -11.48 1.94
CA ALA A 293 10.48 -11.28 2.23
C ALA A 293 10.20 -11.14 3.74
N ALA A 294 10.91 -11.89 4.60
CA ALA A 294 10.78 -11.76 6.05
C ALA A 294 11.32 -10.41 6.55
N GLN A 295 12.52 -10.03 6.10
CA GLN A 295 13.12 -8.74 6.44
C GLN A 295 12.21 -7.57 6.03
N ASN A 296 11.65 -7.62 4.82
CA ASN A 296 10.73 -6.58 4.36
C ASN A 296 9.45 -6.54 5.19
N ALA A 297 8.86 -7.70 5.51
CA ALA A 297 7.65 -7.78 6.32
C ALA A 297 7.87 -7.28 7.75
N GLU A 298 9.04 -7.55 8.33
CA GLU A 298 9.40 -7.07 9.67
C GLU A 298 9.62 -5.54 9.67
N TYR A 299 10.26 -5.01 8.61
CA TYR A 299 10.49 -3.57 8.47
C TYR A 299 9.19 -2.78 8.26
N ILE A 300 8.29 -3.28 7.38
CA ILE A 300 7.06 -2.60 7.00
C ILE A 300 5.92 -2.82 8.02
N GLY A 301 5.92 -3.95 8.75
CA GLY A 301 4.85 -4.32 9.68
C GLY A 301 3.64 -5.00 9.02
N TYR A 302 3.64 -5.25 7.71
CA TYR A 302 2.54 -5.92 7.02
C TYR A 302 2.71 -7.44 6.91
N ALA A 303 1.59 -8.15 6.81
CA ALA A 303 1.58 -9.60 6.67
C ALA A 303 2.12 -10.05 5.31
N THR A 304 3.12 -10.94 5.33
CA THR A 304 3.67 -11.52 4.13
C THR A 304 2.85 -12.73 3.64
N PRO A 305 2.56 -12.83 2.34
CA PRO A 305 1.96 -14.02 1.73
C PRO A 305 2.96 -15.16 1.53
N ASN A 306 4.25 -14.93 1.75
CA ASN A 306 5.30 -15.94 1.65
C ASN A 306 5.33 -16.79 2.93
N ALA A 307 4.83 -18.03 2.86
CA ALA A 307 4.73 -18.93 4.02
C ALA A 307 6.09 -19.24 4.67
N LYS A 308 7.15 -19.34 3.85
CA LYS A 308 8.49 -19.59 4.38
C LYS A 308 9.09 -18.35 5.04
N ALA A 309 8.77 -17.16 4.53
CA ALA A 309 9.14 -15.90 5.18
C ALA A 309 8.43 -15.73 6.51
N LYS A 310 7.09 -15.97 6.55
CA LYS A 310 6.32 -15.96 7.80
C LYS A 310 6.94 -16.84 8.88
N ALA A 311 7.45 -18.02 8.51
CA ALA A 311 8.09 -18.94 9.44
C ALA A 311 9.39 -18.38 10.07
N LEU A 312 10.04 -17.41 9.40
CA LEU A 312 11.26 -16.75 9.88
C LEU A 312 10.97 -15.55 10.81
N LEU A 313 9.77 -14.99 10.76
CA LEU A 313 9.39 -13.87 11.62
C LEU A 313 9.41 -14.25 13.11
N PRO A 314 9.63 -13.28 14.02
CA PRO A 314 9.50 -13.47 15.46
C PRO A 314 8.16 -14.12 15.83
N LYS A 315 8.17 -15.01 16.84
CA LYS A 315 6.94 -15.71 17.27
C LYS A 315 5.84 -14.74 17.69
N ALA A 316 6.18 -13.62 18.29
CA ALA A 316 5.24 -12.59 18.69
C ALA A 316 4.48 -12.04 17.46
N VAL A 317 5.19 -11.73 16.38
CA VAL A 317 4.61 -11.19 15.15
C VAL A 317 3.80 -12.24 14.40
N ARG A 318 4.41 -13.41 14.09
CA ARG A 318 3.75 -14.42 13.24
C ARG A 318 2.54 -15.10 13.86
N ASN A 319 2.37 -15.02 15.18
CA ASN A 319 1.25 -15.59 15.92
C ASN A 319 0.26 -14.53 16.41
N ASP A 320 0.50 -13.26 16.13
CA ASP A 320 -0.41 -12.19 16.48
C ASP A 320 -1.65 -12.23 15.58
N PRO A 321 -2.85 -12.45 16.15
CA PRO A 321 -4.08 -12.52 15.37
C PRO A 321 -4.51 -11.18 14.74
N GLN A 322 -3.93 -10.07 15.18
CA GLN A 322 -4.18 -8.74 14.60
C GLN A 322 -3.56 -8.64 13.20
N PHE A 323 -2.37 -9.24 13.00
CA PHE A 323 -1.65 -9.22 11.73
C PHE A 323 -1.82 -10.51 10.92
N TYR A 324 -1.98 -11.63 11.61
CA TYR A 324 -2.21 -12.94 10.99
C TYR A 324 -3.50 -13.55 11.54
N PRO A 325 -4.66 -12.98 11.19
CA PRO A 325 -5.95 -13.44 11.68
C PRO A 325 -6.18 -14.93 11.36
N SER A 326 -7.03 -15.56 12.18
CA SER A 326 -7.38 -16.96 12.03
C SER A 326 -8.11 -17.21 10.69
N ASN A 327 -8.10 -18.46 10.23
CA ASN A 327 -8.87 -18.84 9.04
C ASN A 327 -10.38 -18.57 9.21
N GLU A 328 -10.88 -18.59 10.44
CA GLU A 328 -12.28 -18.28 10.73
C GLU A 328 -12.56 -16.79 10.55
N THR A 329 -11.69 -15.94 11.06
CA THR A 329 -11.76 -14.49 10.82
C THR A 329 -11.70 -14.18 9.34
N ILE A 330 -10.72 -14.76 8.61
CA ILE A 330 -10.52 -14.52 7.17
C ILE A 330 -11.78 -14.87 6.34
N LYS A 331 -12.54 -15.90 6.72
CA LYS A 331 -13.77 -16.31 5.99
C LYS A 331 -14.85 -15.23 6.00
N ASN A 332 -14.85 -14.35 7.01
CA ASN A 332 -15.83 -13.26 7.13
C ASN A 332 -15.35 -11.96 6.45
N LEU A 333 -14.13 -11.97 5.90
CA LEU A 333 -13.57 -10.80 5.21
C LEU A 333 -13.91 -10.84 3.71
N GLN A 334 -14.02 -9.68 3.11
CA GLN A 334 -14.36 -9.51 1.70
C GLN A 334 -13.20 -8.86 0.94
N VAL A 335 -12.85 -9.45 -0.20
CA VAL A 335 -11.87 -8.88 -1.15
C VAL A 335 -12.60 -7.95 -2.10
N TYR A 336 -12.00 -6.83 -2.46
CA TYR A 336 -12.60 -5.90 -3.41
C TYR A 336 -12.53 -6.42 -4.85
N ASP A 337 -13.64 -6.26 -5.57
CA ASP A 337 -13.73 -6.45 -7.01
C ASP A 337 -13.71 -5.10 -7.74
N ASP A 338 -13.30 -5.10 -8.99
CA ASP A 338 -13.46 -3.93 -9.84
C ASP A 338 -14.94 -3.69 -10.16
N PHE A 339 -15.46 -2.52 -9.81
CA PHE A 339 -16.88 -2.18 -10.00
C PHE A 339 -17.37 -2.23 -11.45
N ARG A 340 -16.45 -2.10 -12.42
CA ARG A 340 -16.80 -2.03 -13.85
C ARG A 340 -16.74 -3.38 -14.55
N SER A 341 -16.49 -4.50 -13.87
CA SER A 341 -16.25 -5.80 -14.50
C SER A 341 -17.45 -6.44 -15.22
N GLU A 342 -18.63 -5.81 -15.22
CA GLU A 342 -19.87 -6.36 -15.82
C GLU A 342 -20.74 -5.32 -16.55
N VAL A 343 -20.21 -4.19 -16.96
CA VAL A 343 -20.96 -3.15 -17.70
C VAL A 343 -20.40 -2.98 -19.11
N ASP A 344 -20.03 -4.08 -19.77
CA ASP A 344 -19.76 -4.12 -21.21
C ASP A 344 -20.62 -5.20 -21.87
#